data_bba5a8634506794349d9821385560cf8
#
_entry.id   bba5a8634506794349d9821385560cf8
#
_cell.length_a   1.000
_cell.length_b   1.000
_cell.length_c   1.000
_cell.angle_alpha   90.00
_cell.angle_beta   90.00
_cell.angle_gamma   90.00
#
_symmetry.space_group_name_H-M   'P 1'
#
loop_
_entity.id
_entity.type
_entity.pdbx_description
1 polymer ?
#
loop_
_entity_poly.entity_id
_entity_poly.type
_entity_poly.pdbx_seq_one_letter_code
_entity_poly.pdbx_strand_id
1 'polypeptide(L)'
;VRGKRIDSEGWAGFFAVTGLLLLVLGIHTTVTWPFGGKGFEYANIAFGQPAAGFGALLVFAAVYLWRHRVLFAGDVEEANATALAGFKPVAVFVGALGLAMGVLAISFVRYQLGAAPAEEPISGRFGHLPVLEAIFLGGLWGIVALGALLFAIAQLTNRPQLLRWAVWAWVIGGAVFLLFGALNFYTHIGMYSNIEHGTMYKW
;
A
#
# COMPACT_ATOMS: atom_id res chain seq x y z
N VAL A 1 -17.82 6.62 8.57
CA VAL A 1 -17.79 8.08 8.48
C VAL A 1 -19.15 8.58 8.97
N ARG A 2 -19.17 9.20 10.14
CA ARG A 2 -20.43 9.58 10.81
C ARG A 2 -20.96 10.89 10.20
N GLY A 3 -21.86 10.80 9.22
CA GLY A 3 -22.71 11.94 8.82
C GLY A 3 -22.03 13.24 8.38
N LYS A 4 -20.74 13.24 8.11
CA LYS A 4 -20.02 14.42 7.62
C LYS A 4 -19.96 14.40 6.10
N ARG A 5 -20.24 15.54 5.50
CA ARG A 5 -20.02 15.74 4.07
C ARG A 5 -18.54 15.57 3.73
N ILE A 6 -18.28 14.91 2.61
CA ILE A 6 -16.94 14.72 2.10
C ILE A 6 -16.62 15.92 1.19
N ASP A 7 -15.49 16.56 1.40
CA ASP A 7 -14.91 17.48 0.41
C ASP A 7 -14.43 16.64 -0.80
N SER A 8 -15.33 16.38 -1.71
CA SER A 8 -15.07 15.52 -2.87
C SER A 8 -14.05 16.11 -3.83
N GLU A 9 -13.95 17.43 -3.93
CA GLU A 9 -12.97 18.10 -4.82
C GLU A 9 -11.56 18.01 -4.23
N GLY A 10 -11.40 18.31 -2.94
CA GLY A 10 -10.12 18.16 -2.25
C GLY A 10 -9.62 16.73 -2.26
N TRP A 11 -10.49 15.76 -1.96
CA TRP A 11 -10.13 14.35 -2.02
C TRP A 11 -9.84 13.85 -3.44
N ALA A 12 -10.58 14.33 -4.45
CA ALA A 12 -10.28 14.01 -5.84
C ALA A 12 -8.89 14.50 -6.25
N GLY A 13 -8.54 15.74 -5.87
CA GLY A 13 -7.20 16.29 -6.10
C GLY A 13 -6.10 15.48 -5.42
N PHE A 14 -6.29 15.15 -4.14
CA PHE A 14 -5.34 14.31 -3.39
C PHE A 14 -5.14 12.93 -4.04
N PHE A 15 -6.22 12.25 -4.38
CA PHE A 15 -6.14 10.93 -5.01
C PHE A 15 -5.59 10.98 -6.44
N ALA A 16 -5.83 12.06 -7.19
CA ALA A 16 -5.25 12.24 -8.52
C ALA A 16 -3.73 12.35 -8.45
N VAL A 17 -3.20 13.22 -7.59
CA VAL A 17 -1.76 13.42 -7.44
C VAL A 17 -1.09 12.15 -6.92
N THR A 18 -1.59 11.61 -5.81
CA THR A 18 -1.02 10.40 -5.19
C THR A 18 -1.13 9.20 -6.13
N GLY A 19 -2.27 9.04 -6.77
CA GLY A 19 -2.53 7.94 -7.70
C GLY A 19 -1.64 7.99 -8.93
N LEU A 20 -1.44 9.16 -9.53
CA LEU A 20 -0.54 9.31 -10.68
C LEU A 20 0.92 9.04 -10.29
N LEU A 21 1.38 9.54 -9.15
CA LEU A 21 2.74 9.26 -8.66
C LEU A 21 2.95 7.76 -8.47
N LEU A 22 2.04 7.08 -7.76
CA LEU A 22 2.15 5.64 -7.52
C LEU A 22 2.04 4.84 -8.81
N LEU A 23 1.15 5.21 -9.73
CA LEU A 23 0.95 4.51 -11.00
C LEU A 23 2.20 4.62 -11.86
N VAL A 24 2.71 5.83 -12.08
CA VAL A 24 3.87 6.07 -12.96
C VAL A 24 5.13 5.45 -12.37
N LEU A 25 5.41 5.70 -11.08
CA LEU A 25 6.60 5.15 -10.43
C LEU A 25 6.49 3.64 -10.25
N GLY A 26 5.30 3.12 -9.96
CA GLY A 26 5.06 1.68 -9.86
C GLY A 26 5.27 0.95 -11.19
N ILE A 27 4.77 1.51 -12.31
CA ILE A 27 5.04 0.97 -13.65
C ILE A 27 6.53 1.04 -13.95
N HIS A 28 7.16 2.20 -13.71
CA HIS A 28 8.59 2.37 -13.92
C HIS A 28 9.40 1.31 -13.16
N THR A 29 9.14 1.14 -11.87
CA THR A 29 9.79 0.12 -11.05
C THR A 29 9.55 -1.29 -11.60
N THR A 30 8.33 -1.59 -12.05
CA THR A 30 7.99 -2.92 -12.58
C THR A 30 8.74 -3.27 -13.86
N VAL A 31 8.91 -2.31 -14.78
CA VAL A 31 9.52 -2.54 -16.10
C VAL A 31 11.04 -2.33 -16.13
N THR A 32 11.60 -1.69 -15.10
CA THR A 32 13.05 -1.48 -14.97
C THR A 32 13.67 -2.64 -14.21
N TRP A 33 14.04 -3.68 -14.93
CA TRP A 33 14.58 -4.90 -14.32
C TRP A 33 16.09 -5.03 -14.51
N PRO A 34 16.86 -5.41 -13.49
CA PRO A 34 16.53 -5.44 -12.06
C PRO A 34 16.65 -4.04 -11.45
N PHE A 35 15.59 -3.53 -10.85
CA PHE A 35 15.58 -2.19 -10.24
C PHE A 35 16.51 -2.09 -9.03
N GLY A 36 16.50 -3.10 -8.17
CA GLY A 36 17.26 -3.13 -6.93
C GLY A 36 18.67 -3.72 -7.04
N GLY A 37 19.13 -4.09 -8.26
CA GLY A 37 20.40 -4.78 -8.45
C GLY A 37 20.39 -6.25 -7.96
N LYS A 38 21.56 -6.88 -7.95
CA LYS A 38 21.70 -8.30 -7.56
C LYS A 38 21.26 -8.54 -6.12
N GLY A 39 20.36 -9.50 -5.92
CA GLY A 39 19.82 -9.90 -4.62
C GLY A 39 18.55 -9.16 -4.21
N PHE A 40 18.14 -8.12 -4.95
CA PHE A 40 16.93 -7.34 -4.68
C PHE A 40 15.96 -7.32 -5.88
N GLU A 41 16.09 -8.24 -6.80
CA GLU A 41 15.25 -8.33 -7.99
C GLU A 41 13.77 -8.48 -7.65
N TYR A 42 13.46 -9.13 -6.53
CA TYR A 42 12.10 -9.26 -6.03
C TYR A 42 11.42 -7.89 -5.75
N ALA A 43 12.21 -6.83 -5.54
CA ALA A 43 11.67 -5.49 -5.26
C ALA A 43 10.80 -4.97 -6.42
N ASN A 44 11.12 -5.33 -7.68
CA ASN A 44 10.31 -4.97 -8.83
C ASN A 44 8.88 -5.54 -8.71
N ILE A 45 8.75 -6.78 -8.24
CA ILE A 45 7.48 -7.45 -8.06
C ILE A 45 6.81 -6.96 -6.77
N ALA A 46 7.57 -6.96 -5.66
CA ALA A 46 7.02 -6.69 -4.33
C ALA A 46 6.56 -5.24 -4.12
N PHE A 47 7.19 -4.28 -4.78
CA PHE A 47 6.88 -2.85 -4.61
C PHE A 47 6.30 -2.22 -5.88
N GLY A 48 6.83 -2.53 -7.06
CA GLY A 48 6.39 -1.92 -8.31
C GLY A 48 4.95 -2.27 -8.67
N GLN A 49 4.63 -3.55 -8.74
CA GLN A 49 3.29 -4.00 -9.15
C GLN A 49 2.18 -3.57 -8.20
N PRO A 50 2.33 -3.72 -6.86
CA PRO A 50 1.33 -3.21 -5.92
C PRO A 50 1.15 -1.70 -5.99
N ALA A 51 2.23 -0.93 -6.11
CA ALA A 51 2.16 0.52 -6.26
C ALA A 51 1.40 0.93 -7.52
N ALA A 52 1.67 0.27 -8.66
CA ALA A 52 0.95 0.52 -9.90
C ALA A 52 -0.56 0.18 -9.78
N GLY A 53 -0.89 -0.98 -9.22
CA GLY A 53 -2.27 -1.40 -9.00
C GLY A 53 -3.04 -0.47 -8.07
N PHE A 54 -2.42 -0.05 -6.97
CA PHE A 54 -3.01 0.89 -6.03
C PHE A 54 -3.11 2.30 -6.61
N GLY A 55 -2.10 2.74 -7.37
CA GLY A 55 -2.13 3.99 -8.10
C GLY A 55 -3.31 4.07 -9.08
N ALA A 56 -3.56 2.99 -9.83
CA ALA A 56 -4.72 2.89 -10.74
C ALA A 56 -6.06 3.02 -9.97
N LEU A 57 -6.18 2.40 -8.79
CA LEU A 57 -7.36 2.54 -7.93
C LEU A 57 -7.57 3.97 -7.45
N LEU A 58 -6.51 4.67 -7.05
CA LEU A 58 -6.61 6.07 -6.62
C LEU A 58 -6.98 7.00 -7.76
N VAL A 59 -6.43 6.79 -8.97
CA VAL A 59 -6.83 7.56 -10.16
C VAL A 59 -8.31 7.32 -10.47
N PHE A 60 -8.77 6.07 -10.41
CA PHE A 60 -10.20 5.78 -10.56
C PHE A 60 -11.04 6.50 -9.50
N ALA A 61 -10.64 6.45 -8.23
CA ALA A 61 -11.34 7.13 -7.14
C ALA A 61 -11.38 8.65 -7.35
N ALA A 62 -10.29 9.26 -7.81
CA ALA A 62 -10.23 10.68 -8.15
C ALA A 62 -11.25 11.06 -9.21
N VAL A 63 -11.27 10.33 -10.33
CA VAL A 63 -12.23 10.54 -11.42
C VAL A 63 -13.67 10.33 -10.95
N TYR A 64 -13.90 9.29 -10.14
CA TYR A 64 -15.22 8.99 -9.60
C TYR A 64 -15.72 10.12 -8.70
N LEU A 65 -14.92 10.59 -7.74
CA LEU A 65 -15.27 11.68 -6.83
C LEU A 65 -15.52 13.00 -7.61
N TRP A 66 -14.68 13.31 -8.58
CA TRP A 66 -14.83 14.49 -9.40
C TRP A 66 -16.11 14.47 -10.21
N ARG A 67 -16.42 13.36 -10.85
CA ARG A 67 -17.66 13.20 -11.65
C ARG A 67 -18.92 13.29 -10.81
N HIS A 68 -18.88 12.81 -9.58
CA HIS A 68 -20.04 12.76 -8.68
C HIS A 68 -20.00 13.83 -7.59
N ARG A 69 -19.20 14.89 -7.75
CA ARG A 69 -19.01 15.92 -6.72
C ARG A 69 -20.31 16.58 -6.25
N VAL A 70 -21.26 16.80 -7.14
CA VAL A 70 -22.57 17.38 -6.82
C VAL A 70 -23.36 16.44 -5.89
N LEU A 71 -23.35 15.14 -6.17
CA LEU A 71 -23.98 14.13 -5.33
C LEU A 71 -23.36 14.11 -3.92
N PHE A 72 -22.03 14.14 -3.82
CA PHE A 72 -21.32 14.15 -2.54
C PHE A 72 -21.47 15.45 -1.74
N ALA A 73 -21.88 16.55 -2.39
CA ALA A 73 -22.25 17.81 -1.75
C ALA A 73 -23.69 17.77 -1.20
N GLY A 74 -24.52 16.84 -1.65
CA GLY A 74 -25.93 16.67 -1.30
C GLY A 74 -26.15 15.84 -0.03
N ASP A 75 -27.15 14.97 -0.10
CA ASP A 75 -27.50 14.08 1.00
C ASP A 75 -26.46 12.99 1.21
N VAL A 76 -26.03 12.81 2.47
CA VAL A 76 -24.92 11.89 2.82
C VAL A 76 -25.33 10.43 2.67
N GLU A 77 -26.60 10.09 2.92
CA GLU A 77 -27.11 8.73 2.86
C GLU A 77 -27.23 8.28 1.38
N GLU A 78 -27.77 9.14 0.53
CA GLU A 78 -27.86 8.92 -0.91
C GLU A 78 -26.46 8.81 -1.54
N ALA A 79 -25.55 9.72 -1.17
CA ALA A 79 -24.16 9.70 -1.63
C ALA A 79 -23.44 8.39 -1.26
N ASN A 80 -23.59 7.93 -0.01
CA ASN A 80 -23.01 6.68 0.45
C ASN A 80 -23.61 5.45 -0.27
N ALA A 81 -24.93 5.41 -0.47
CA ALA A 81 -25.58 4.31 -1.16
C ALA A 81 -25.10 4.22 -2.62
N THR A 82 -25.03 5.36 -3.30
CA THR A 82 -24.55 5.44 -4.69
C THR A 82 -23.08 5.07 -4.82
N ALA A 83 -22.24 5.55 -3.88
CA ALA A 83 -20.81 5.18 -3.84
C ALA A 83 -20.65 3.67 -3.67
N LEU A 84 -21.35 3.07 -2.70
CA LEU A 84 -21.26 1.63 -2.45
C LEU A 84 -21.69 0.81 -3.68
N ALA A 85 -22.75 1.23 -4.37
CA ALA A 85 -23.19 0.59 -5.62
C ALA A 85 -22.14 0.73 -6.73
N GLY A 86 -21.57 1.92 -6.91
CA GLY A 86 -20.54 2.20 -7.91
C GLY A 86 -19.23 1.47 -7.69
N PHE A 87 -18.87 1.18 -6.44
CA PHE A 87 -17.64 0.44 -6.10
C PHE A 87 -17.79 -1.09 -6.19
N LYS A 88 -18.98 -1.62 -6.41
CA LYS A 88 -19.20 -3.07 -6.50
C LYS A 88 -18.39 -3.76 -7.61
N PRO A 89 -18.30 -3.25 -8.85
CA PRO A 89 -17.41 -3.83 -9.86
C PRO A 89 -15.94 -3.73 -9.50
N VAL A 90 -15.54 -2.64 -8.85
CA VAL A 90 -14.16 -2.41 -8.41
C VAL A 90 -13.74 -3.39 -7.31
N ALA A 91 -14.70 -3.90 -6.54
CA ALA A 91 -14.44 -4.87 -5.47
C ALA A 91 -13.75 -6.15 -5.97
N VAL A 92 -14.04 -6.58 -7.20
CA VAL A 92 -13.37 -7.75 -7.81
C VAL A 92 -11.88 -7.46 -8.00
N PHE A 93 -11.55 -6.29 -8.53
CA PHE A 93 -10.16 -5.88 -8.73
C PHE A 93 -9.42 -5.70 -7.39
N VAL A 94 -10.07 -5.06 -6.40
CA VAL A 94 -9.52 -4.91 -5.05
C VAL A 94 -9.30 -6.27 -4.40
N GLY A 95 -10.22 -7.21 -4.57
CA GLY A 95 -10.07 -8.58 -4.07
C GLY A 95 -8.90 -9.32 -4.72
N ALA A 96 -8.73 -9.18 -6.03
CA ALA A 96 -7.59 -9.76 -6.75
C ALA A 96 -6.25 -9.17 -6.27
N LEU A 97 -6.17 -7.85 -6.08
CA LEU A 97 -5.00 -7.22 -5.45
C LEU A 97 -4.79 -7.73 -4.01
N GLY A 98 -5.86 -7.91 -3.24
CA GLY A 98 -5.79 -8.47 -1.89
C GLY A 98 -5.20 -9.88 -1.88
N LEU A 99 -5.61 -10.75 -2.81
CA LEU A 99 -5.02 -12.09 -2.96
C LEU A 99 -3.54 -11.99 -3.32
N ALA A 100 -3.16 -11.15 -4.27
CA ALA A 100 -1.77 -10.95 -4.66
C ALA A 100 -0.91 -10.48 -3.46
N MET A 101 -1.42 -9.51 -2.68
CA MET A 101 -0.74 -9.04 -1.47
C MET A 101 -0.64 -10.13 -0.40
N GLY A 102 -1.65 -10.99 -0.25
CA GLY A 102 -1.61 -12.13 0.67
C GLY A 102 -0.53 -13.14 0.28
N VAL A 103 -0.43 -13.47 -1.00
CA VAL A 103 0.64 -14.34 -1.52
C VAL A 103 2.01 -13.69 -1.33
N LEU A 104 2.12 -12.39 -1.58
CA LEU A 104 3.35 -11.64 -1.34
C LEU A 104 3.76 -11.66 0.14
N ALA A 105 2.81 -11.47 1.06
CA ALA A 105 3.05 -11.56 2.50
C ALA A 105 3.62 -12.94 2.91
N ILE A 106 3.05 -14.00 2.37
CA ILE A 106 3.54 -15.38 2.60
C ILE A 106 4.95 -15.53 2.02
N SER A 107 5.19 -14.99 0.82
CA SER A 107 6.49 -15.06 0.15
C SER A 107 7.59 -14.37 0.95
N PHE A 108 7.31 -13.19 1.52
CA PHE A 108 8.27 -12.50 2.40
C PHE A 108 8.72 -13.40 3.55
N VAL A 109 7.78 -14.01 4.25
CA VAL A 109 8.10 -14.89 5.40
C VAL A 109 8.75 -16.18 4.93
N ARG A 110 8.21 -16.81 3.88
CA ARG A 110 8.68 -18.14 3.41
C ARG A 110 10.10 -18.10 2.86
N TYR A 111 10.45 -17.04 2.15
CA TYR A 111 11.75 -16.86 1.50
C TYR A 111 12.67 -15.91 2.26
N GLN A 112 12.23 -15.41 3.43
CA GLN A 112 12.99 -14.48 4.28
C GLN A 112 13.47 -13.25 3.49
N LEU A 113 12.56 -12.67 2.70
CA LEU A 113 12.87 -11.50 1.89
C LEU A 113 12.95 -10.24 2.76
N GLY A 114 13.80 -9.28 2.33
CA GLY A 114 13.89 -7.98 2.95
C GLY A 114 14.86 -7.89 4.12
N ALA A 115 15.71 -8.91 4.33
CA ALA A 115 16.77 -8.83 5.32
C ALA A 115 17.72 -7.67 5.01
N ALA A 116 17.86 -6.73 5.95
CA ALA A 116 18.71 -5.57 5.78
C ALA A 116 20.19 -5.95 5.79
N PRO A 117 21.03 -5.35 4.92
CA PRO A 117 22.46 -5.51 4.98
C PRO A 117 23.02 -4.88 6.28
N ALA A 118 24.19 -5.35 6.70
CA ALA A 118 24.82 -4.90 7.94
C ALA A 118 25.11 -3.39 7.97
N GLU A 119 25.26 -2.79 6.80
CA GLU A 119 25.54 -1.36 6.60
C GLU A 119 24.30 -0.49 6.83
N GLU A 120 23.09 -1.07 6.84
CA GLU A 120 21.87 -0.30 7.06
C GLU A 120 21.74 0.09 8.54
N PRO A 121 21.61 1.40 8.88
CA PRO A 121 21.33 1.84 10.22
C PRO A 121 20.04 1.22 10.77
N ILE A 122 19.98 0.97 12.08
CA ILE A 122 18.84 0.37 12.78
C ILE A 122 18.58 -1.08 12.36
N SER A 123 18.07 -1.32 11.16
CA SER A 123 17.66 -2.66 10.69
C SER A 123 18.86 -3.59 10.49
N GLY A 124 20.00 -3.10 10.04
CA GLY A 124 21.22 -3.91 9.92
C GLY A 124 21.71 -4.53 11.23
N ARG A 125 21.25 -4.03 12.40
CA ARG A 125 21.48 -4.69 13.71
C ARG A 125 20.77 -6.04 13.82
N PHE A 126 19.67 -6.19 13.10
CA PHE A 126 18.84 -7.39 13.10
C PHE A 126 19.13 -8.29 11.90
N GLY A 127 20.09 -7.94 11.04
CA GLY A 127 20.44 -8.70 9.84
C GLY A 127 20.81 -10.16 10.11
N HIS A 128 21.21 -10.49 11.35
CA HIS A 128 21.41 -11.87 11.81
C HIS A 128 20.09 -12.61 12.13
N LEU A 129 18.94 -11.90 12.09
CA LEU A 129 17.60 -12.43 12.32
C LEU A 129 16.70 -12.13 11.11
N PRO A 130 16.99 -12.65 9.91
CA PRO A 130 16.27 -12.32 8.67
C PRO A 130 14.77 -12.63 8.77
N VAL A 131 14.39 -13.62 9.58
CA VAL A 131 12.99 -13.96 9.83
C VAL A 131 12.23 -12.81 10.49
N LEU A 132 12.84 -12.02 11.34
CA LEU A 132 12.18 -10.91 12.03
C LEU A 132 11.71 -9.83 11.03
N GLU A 133 12.60 -9.43 10.13
CA GLU A 133 12.28 -8.46 9.08
C GLU A 133 11.26 -9.01 8.09
N ALA A 134 11.42 -10.28 7.71
CA ALA A 134 10.48 -10.96 6.84
C ALA A 134 9.05 -11.01 7.44
N ILE A 135 8.93 -11.27 8.75
CA ILE A 135 7.65 -11.25 9.46
C ILE A 135 7.09 -9.82 9.50
N PHE A 136 7.91 -8.81 9.76
CA PHE A 136 7.48 -7.42 9.78
C PHE A 136 6.94 -6.99 8.40
N LEU A 137 7.73 -7.16 7.35
CA LEU A 137 7.33 -6.81 5.98
C LEU A 137 6.15 -7.66 5.50
N GLY A 138 6.19 -8.96 5.72
CA GLY A 138 5.06 -9.85 5.41
C GLY A 138 3.79 -9.45 6.16
N GLY A 139 3.90 -9.03 7.42
CA GLY A 139 2.79 -8.52 8.21
C GLY A 139 2.18 -7.25 7.64
N LEU A 140 3.02 -6.32 7.14
CA LEU A 140 2.54 -5.10 6.46
C LEU A 140 1.74 -5.42 5.20
N TRP A 141 2.23 -6.29 4.34
CA TRP A 141 1.48 -6.75 3.16
C TRP A 141 0.23 -7.54 3.57
N GLY A 142 0.32 -8.35 4.60
CA GLY A 142 -0.79 -9.14 5.13
C GLY A 142 -1.96 -8.29 5.64
N ILE A 143 -1.69 -7.21 6.36
CA ILE A 143 -2.75 -6.32 6.85
C ILE A 143 -3.43 -5.54 5.72
N VAL A 144 -2.68 -5.14 4.69
CA VAL A 144 -3.26 -4.52 3.49
C VAL A 144 -4.11 -5.51 2.72
N ALA A 145 -3.62 -6.75 2.56
CA ALA A 145 -4.36 -7.84 1.93
C ALA A 145 -5.67 -8.13 2.68
N LEU A 146 -5.63 -8.22 4.01
CA LEU A 146 -6.80 -8.44 4.85
C LEU A 146 -7.86 -7.35 4.61
N GLY A 147 -7.44 -6.09 4.62
CA GLY A 147 -8.35 -4.98 4.33
C GLY A 147 -9.00 -5.08 2.95
N ALA A 148 -8.22 -5.41 1.92
CA ALA A 148 -8.70 -5.56 0.55
C ALA A 148 -9.69 -6.74 0.39
N LEU A 149 -9.39 -7.87 0.99
CA LEU A 149 -10.26 -9.05 0.97
C LEU A 149 -11.56 -8.80 1.74
N LEU A 150 -11.49 -8.19 2.94
CA LEU A 150 -12.68 -7.82 3.72
C LEU A 150 -13.55 -6.82 2.95
N PHE A 151 -12.96 -5.84 2.29
CA PHE A 151 -13.69 -4.90 1.42
C PHE A 151 -14.39 -5.63 0.28
N ALA A 152 -13.66 -6.48 -0.45
CA ALA A 152 -14.22 -7.23 -1.58
C ALA A 152 -15.37 -8.14 -1.13
N ILE A 153 -15.20 -8.90 -0.05
CA ILE A 153 -16.25 -9.76 0.50
C ILE A 153 -17.45 -8.91 0.93
N ALA A 154 -17.22 -7.79 1.63
CA ALA A 154 -18.29 -6.91 2.08
C ALA A 154 -19.17 -6.43 0.91
N GLN A 155 -18.54 -6.00 -0.18
CA GLN A 155 -19.24 -5.49 -1.37
C GLN A 155 -19.94 -6.58 -2.16
N LEU A 156 -19.29 -7.72 -2.38
CA LEU A 156 -19.83 -8.81 -3.19
C LEU A 156 -20.94 -9.60 -2.48
N THR A 157 -20.88 -9.67 -1.14
CA THR A 157 -21.85 -10.43 -0.34
C THR A 157 -22.87 -9.55 0.40
N ASN A 158 -22.83 -8.21 0.19
CA ASN A 158 -23.66 -7.22 0.87
C ASN A 158 -23.56 -7.32 2.41
N ARG A 159 -22.36 -7.45 2.95
CA ARG A 159 -22.07 -7.51 4.40
C ARG A 159 -21.36 -6.23 4.88
N PRO A 160 -22.08 -5.11 5.08
CA PRO A 160 -21.48 -3.81 5.39
C PRO A 160 -20.68 -3.79 6.71
N GLN A 161 -20.98 -4.69 7.65
CA GLN A 161 -20.24 -4.80 8.91
C GLN A 161 -18.74 -5.10 8.67
N LEU A 162 -18.37 -5.78 7.59
CA LEU A 162 -16.98 -6.08 7.25
C LEU A 162 -16.21 -4.84 6.78
N LEU A 163 -16.90 -3.82 6.25
CA LEU A 163 -16.26 -2.56 5.83
C LEU A 163 -15.55 -1.86 6.99
N ARG A 164 -16.11 -1.94 8.19
CA ARG A 164 -15.46 -1.36 9.38
C ARG A 164 -14.10 -2.00 9.65
N TRP A 165 -14.01 -3.31 9.52
CA TRP A 165 -12.76 -4.04 9.72
C TRP A 165 -11.76 -3.79 8.58
N ALA A 166 -12.25 -3.71 7.33
CA ALA A 166 -11.42 -3.32 6.18
C ALA A 166 -10.78 -1.94 6.38
N VAL A 167 -11.59 -0.95 6.81
CA VAL A 167 -11.12 0.40 7.09
C VAL A 167 -10.05 0.41 8.20
N TRP A 168 -10.28 -0.32 9.30
CA TRP A 168 -9.28 -0.39 10.37
C TRP A 168 -7.99 -1.06 9.92
N ALA A 169 -8.06 -2.14 9.16
CA ALA A 169 -6.88 -2.78 8.59
C ALA A 169 -6.08 -1.81 7.73
N TRP A 170 -6.75 -1.03 6.85
CA TRP A 170 -6.07 -0.05 6.02
C TRP A 170 -5.55 1.17 6.77
N VAL A 171 -6.27 1.65 7.79
CA VAL A 171 -5.79 2.77 8.63
C VAL A 171 -4.53 2.37 9.39
N ILE A 172 -4.53 1.19 10.03
CA ILE A 172 -3.37 0.69 10.78
C ILE A 172 -2.21 0.41 9.81
N GLY A 173 -2.47 -0.36 8.75
CA GLY A 173 -1.46 -0.68 7.75
C GLY A 173 -0.88 0.57 7.09
N GLY A 174 -1.73 1.51 6.68
CA GLY A 174 -1.30 2.77 6.07
C GLY A 174 -0.47 3.65 7.02
N ALA A 175 -0.85 3.73 8.29
CA ALA A 175 -0.07 4.48 9.29
C ALA A 175 1.32 3.86 9.49
N VAL A 176 1.41 2.53 9.59
CA VAL A 176 2.71 1.85 9.74
C VAL A 176 3.54 1.98 8.46
N PHE A 177 2.94 1.83 7.26
CA PHE A 177 3.65 2.06 5.99
C PHE A 177 4.16 3.49 5.85
N LEU A 178 3.40 4.50 6.29
CA LEU A 178 3.83 5.88 6.27
C LEU A 178 5.07 6.10 7.15
N LEU A 179 5.05 5.60 8.38
CA LEU A 179 6.16 5.72 9.32
C LEU A 179 7.37 4.92 8.84
N PHE A 180 7.15 3.70 8.37
CA PHE A 180 8.21 2.86 7.80
C PHE A 180 8.83 3.50 6.55
N GLY A 181 8.01 4.03 5.64
CA GLY A 181 8.51 4.73 4.44
C GLY A 181 9.32 5.98 4.79
N ALA A 182 8.87 6.76 5.77
CA ALA A 182 9.65 7.91 6.25
C ALA A 182 10.98 7.48 6.88
N LEU A 183 10.99 6.40 7.67
CA LEU A 183 12.19 5.86 8.27
C LEU A 183 13.18 5.35 7.21
N ASN A 184 12.69 4.78 6.11
CA ASN A 184 13.52 4.27 5.02
C ASN A 184 14.38 5.34 4.36
N PHE A 185 13.95 6.61 4.32
CA PHE A 185 14.82 7.69 3.85
C PHE A 185 16.09 7.78 4.70
N TYR A 186 15.95 7.69 6.03
CA TYR A 186 17.09 7.72 6.94
C TYR A 186 17.95 6.48 6.79
N THR A 187 17.37 5.29 6.84
CA THR A 187 18.12 4.03 6.86
C THR A 187 18.82 3.76 5.53
N HIS A 188 18.16 4.02 4.40
CA HIS A 188 18.75 3.80 3.09
C HIS A 188 19.84 4.83 2.75
N ILE A 189 19.65 6.12 3.08
CA ILE A 189 20.70 7.12 2.92
C ILE A 189 21.90 6.75 3.78
N GLY A 190 21.66 6.37 5.03
CA GLY A 190 22.69 5.92 5.94
C GLY A 190 23.43 4.66 5.46
N MET A 191 22.70 3.70 4.87
CA MET A 191 23.29 2.51 4.26
C MET A 191 24.26 2.87 3.13
N TYR A 192 23.84 3.70 2.19
CA TYR A 192 24.71 4.13 1.11
C TYR A 192 25.93 4.91 1.62
N SER A 193 25.75 5.80 2.60
CA SER A 193 26.86 6.51 3.24
C SER A 193 27.85 5.55 3.91
N ASN A 194 27.35 4.53 4.62
CA ASN A 194 28.20 3.52 5.24
C ASN A 194 28.99 2.72 4.20
N ILE A 195 28.35 2.31 3.10
CA ILE A 195 29.02 1.59 2.01
C ILE A 195 30.09 2.46 1.37
N GLU A 196 29.74 3.70 1.02
CA GLU A 196 30.65 4.62 0.30
C GLU A 196 31.90 4.98 1.14
N HIS A 197 31.73 5.22 2.43
CA HIS A 197 32.81 5.67 3.30
C HIS A 197 33.46 4.55 4.13
N GLY A 198 33.01 3.30 3.98
CA GLY A 198 33.47 2.18 4.79
C GLY A 198 33.16 2.36 6.27
N THR A 199 32.10 3.07 6.61
CA THR A 199 31.65 3.32 7.98
C THR A 199 30.56 2.37 8.41
N MET A 200 30.26 2.33 9.71
CA MET A 200 29.25 1.42 10.26
C MET A 200 28.34 2.17 11.26
N TYR A 201 27.85 3.33 10.86
CA TYR A 201 26.87 4.08 11.66
C TYR A 201 25.58 3.27 11.81
N LYS A 202 25.17 3.01 13.05
CA LYS A 202 24.08 2.08 13.39
C LYS A 202 22.78 2.77 13.86
N TRP A 203 22.77 4.07 13.99
CA TRP A 203 21.61 4.88 14.42
C TRP A 203 21.42 6.11 13.56
#